data_0fef9e9b00d1e4b43ad3f35a971ef73b
#
_entry.id   0fef9e9b00d1e4b43ad3f35a971ef73b
#
_cell.length_a   1.000
_cell.length_b   1.000
_cell.length_c   1.000
_cell.angle_alpha   90.00
_cell.angle_beta   90.00
_cell.angle_gamma   90.00
#
_symmetry.space_group_name_H-M   'P 1'
#
loop_
_entity.id
_entity.type
_entity.pdbx_description
1 polymer ?
#
loop_
_entity_poly.entity_id
_entity_poly.type
_entity_poly.pdbx_seq_one_letter_code
_entity_poly.pdbx_strand_id
1 'polypeptide(L)'
;MLPPRDEQGHKGTFGKVFIFSGSYGSAGCALLAGKASYRTGAGMVKISSPECNRIIIQTALPEALYDTGSFTGRMHRIDKWSDVYLAGPGIGTGEESVAQLDALVNGSGMKPLVLDADALTIISSDTGRYIAEDLKAQADNGREIILTPHEGELHRLLKIVPDAPEDGDRLSLGMAVSDHFGFTVVAKGPETYVISPGKDVFVNDDAGNSGMATAGSGDVLAGIITGLLAQGLDAFTAACYGVRIHALAGDRAAEAKCEHALMAGDIPEYIF
;
A
#
# COMPACT_ATOMS: atom_id res chain seq x y z
N MET A 1 15.50 7.04 9.83
CA MET A 1 16.33 7.78 8.83
C MET A 1 16.15 7.08 7.50
N LEU A 2 15.91 7.83 6.42
CA LEU A 2 15.77 7.23 5.09
C LEU A 2 17.07 6.52 4.67
N PRO A 3 16.97 5.49 3.80
CA PRO A 3 18.17 4.87 3.24
C PRO A 3 19.06 5.93 2.58
N PRO A 4 20.39 5.88 2.80
CA PRO A 4 21.30 6.79 2.11
C PRO A 4 21.20 6.55 0.62
N ARG A 5 21.18 7.64 -0.17
CA ARG A 5 21.10 7.55 -1.62
C ARG A 5 22.51 7.43 -2.19
N ASP A 6 22.78 6.35 -2.91
CA ASP A 6 24.07 6.12 -3.57
C ASP A 6 24.25 7.17 -4.67
N GLU A 7 25.31 7.97 -4.59
CA GLU A 7 25.65 9.02 -5.56
C GLU A 7 25.95 8.45 -6.97
N GLN A 8 26.39 7.18 -7.04
CA GLN A 8 26.65 6.48 -8.30
C GLN A 8 25.47 5.61 -8.74
N GLY A 9 24.37 5.62 -7.97
CA GLY A 9 23.18 4.84 -8.25
C GLY A 9 22.47 5.29 -9.53
N HIS A 10 21.76 4.36 -10.15
CA HIS A 10 20.89 4.61 -11.27
C HIS A 10 19.44 4.28 -10.91
N LYS A 11 18.48 4.63 -11.76
CA LYS A 11 17.05 4.40 -11.48
C LYS A 11 16.69 2.96 -11.08
N GLY A 12 17.43 1.96 -11.52
CA GLY A 12 17.23 0.57 -11.11
C GLY A 12 17.76 0.25 -9.72
N THR A 13 18.72 1.01 -9.19
CA THR A 13 19.29 0.83 -7.84
C THR A 13 18.28 1.21 -6.74
N PHE A 14 17.42 2.18 -7.04
CA PHE A 14 16.45 2.71 -6.07
C PHE A 14 15.09 2.01 -6.11
N GLY A 15 15.03 0.83 -6.73
CA GLY A 15 13.89 -0.06 -6.76
C GLY A 15 12.82 0.27 -7.80
N LYS A 16 12.05 -0.77 -8.12
CA LYS A 16 11.00 -0.77 -9.15
C LYS A 16 9.67 -1.17 -8.53
N VAL A 17 8.79 -0.21 -8.43
CA VAL A 17 7.44 -0.37 -7.88
C VAL A 17 6.47 -0.75 -8.98
N PHE A 18 5.73 -1.83 -8.80
CA PHE A 18 4.57 -2.17 -9.62
C PHE A 18 3.29 -1.92 -8.82
N ILE A 19 2.40 -1.10 -9.38
CA ILE A 19 1.14 -0.70 -8.73
C ILE A 19 -0.03 -1.24 -9.55
N PHE A 20 -0.84 -2.11 -8.96
CA PHE A 20 -2.15 -2.50 -9.47
C PHE A 20 -3.21 -1.65 -8.77
N SER A 21 -3.72 -0.65 -9.45
CA SER A 21 -4.61 0.36 -8.86
C SER A 21 -5.50 1.01 -9.91
N GLY A 22 -6.65 1.49 -9.46
CA GLY A 22 -7.61 2.19 -10.28
C GLY A 22 -8.52 1.28 -11.11
N SER A 23 -9.75 1.74 -11.27
CA SER A 23 -10.78 1.19 -12.15
C SER A 23 -11.39 2.32 -12.98
N TYR A 24 -12.44 2.03 -13.76
CA TYR A 24 -13.19 3.07 -14.46
C TYR A 24 -13.68 4.14 -13.47
N GLY A 25 -13.30 5.38 -13.69
CA GLY A 25 -13.64 6.51 -12.80
C GLY A 25 -12.75 6.67 -11.57
N SER A 26 -11.73 5.82 -11.36
CA SER A 26 -10.86 5.83 -10.17
C SER A 26 -9.36 5.93 -10.52
N ALA A 27 -9.00 6.76 -11.51
CA ALA A 27 -7.61 6.99 -11.90
C ALA A 27 -6.76 7.67 -10.79
N GLY A 28 -7.43 8.44 -9.92
CA GLY A 28 -6.78 9.25 -8.87
C GLY A 28 -6.00 8.42 -7.87
N CYS A 29 -6.51 7.24 -7.47
CA CYS A 29 -5.84 6.35 -6.52
C CYS A 29 -4.45 5.94 -7.03
N ALA A 30 -4.40 5.49 -8.30
CA ALA A 30 -3.15 5.08 -8.94
C ALA A 30 -2.15 6.24 -9.09
N LEU A 31 -2.66 7.44 -9.39
CA LEU A 31 -1.85 8.65 -9.50
C LEU A 31 -1.23 9.04 -8.16
N LEU A 32 -2.03 9.07 -7.08
CA LEU A 32 -1.59 9.43 -5.74
C LEU A 32 -0.55 8.46 -5.22
N ALA A 33 -0.81 7.14 -5.32
CA ALA A 33 0.12 6.10 -4.91
C ALA A 33 1.44 6.15 -5.72
N GLY A 34 1.35 6.33 -7.04
CA GLY A 34 2.52 6.43 -7.92
C GLY A 34 3.38 7.65 -7.62
N LYS A 35 2.76 8.82 -7.44
CA LYS A 35 3.44 10.07 -7.08
C LYS A 35 4.12 9.96 -5.71
N ALA A 36 3.43 9.40 -4.73
CA ALA A 36 3.97 9.17 -3.39
C ALA A 36 5.19 8.23 -3.42
N SER A 37 5.13 7.14 -4.20
CA SER A 37 6.27 6.23 -4.36
C SER A 37 7.50 6.92 -4.95
N TYR A 38 7.33 7.78 -5.97
CA TYR A 38 8.44 8.57 -6.52
C TYR A 38 8.98 9.58 -5.52
N ARG A 39 8.10 10.33 -4.86
CA ARG A 39 8.50 11.35 -3.86
C ARG A 39 9.22 10.74 -2.65
N THR A 40 8.98 9.46 -2.36
CA THR A 40 9.69 8.74 -1.30
C THR A 40 11.03 8.17 -1.77
N GLY A 41 11.32 8.18 -3.06
CA GLY A 41 12.64 7.85 -3.58
C GLY A 41 12.70 6.61 -4.49
N ALA A 42 11.57 5.96 -4.80
CA ALA A 42 11.55 4.86 -5.77
C ALA A 42 12.16 5.27 -7.11
N GLY A 43 12.98 4.41 -7.70
CA GLY A 43 13.68 4.72 -8.94
C GLY A 43 12.81 4.61 -10.19
N MET A 44 11.85 3.69 -10.20
CA MET A 44 10.87 3.50 -11.27
C MET A 44 9.52 3.05 -10.71
N VAL A 45 8.45 3.57 -11.29
CA VAL A 45 7.07 3.15 -11.00
C VAL A 45 6.40 2.71 -12.29
N LYS A 46 5.71 1.57 -12.24
CA LYS A 46 4.84 1.09 -13.31
C LYS A 46 3.44 0.91 -12.74
N ILE A 47 2.48 1.58 -13.35
CA ILE A 47 1.08 1.53 -12.94
C ILE A 47 0.31 0.63 -13.90
N SER A 48 -0.36 -0.39 -13.37
CA SER A 48 -1.31 -1.22 -14.08
C SER A 48 -2.73 -0.77 -13.72
N SER A 49 -3.45 -0.29 -14.72
CA SER A 49 -4.79 0.25 -14.59
C SER A 49 -5.53 0.07 -15.94
N PRO A 50 -6.88 0.14 -15.98
CA PRO A 50 -7.63 0.08 -17.25
C PRO A 50 -7.17 1.14 -18.26
N GLU A 51 -7.22 0.81 -19.56
CA GLU A 51 -6.76 1.69 -20.66
C GLU A 51 -7.40 3.09 -20.62
N CYS A 52 -8.63 3.22 -20.13
CA CYS A 52 -9.32 4.51 -19.99
C CYS A 52 -8.60 5.49 -19.06
N ASN A 53 -7.77 4.99 -18.12
CA ASN A 53 -7.03 5.80 -17.17
C ASN A 53 -5.66 6.25 -17.70
N ARG A 54 -5.17 5.67 -18.80
CA ARG A 54 -3.82 5.90 -19.30
C ARG A 54 -3.51 7.37 -19.55
N ILE A 55 -4.39 8.06 -20.29
CA ILE A 55 -4.17 9.48 -20.63
C ILE A 55 -4.15 10.33 -19.36
N ILE A 56 -5.07 10.07 -18.42
CA ILE A 56 -5.18 10.81 -17.15
C ILE A 56 -3.88 10.64 -16.35
N ILE A 57 -3.44 9.41 -16.16
CA ILE A 57 -2.27 9.07 -15.33
C ILE A 57 -0.99 9.60 -15.99
N GLN A 58 -0.75 9.29 -17.27
CA GLN A 58 0.49 9.69 -17.93
C GLN A 58 0.60 11.19 -18.23
N THR A 59 -0.53 11.92 -18.25
CA THR A 59 -0.50 13.38 -18.31
C THR A 59 -0.09 14.00 -16.99
N ALA A 60 -0.57 13.44 -15.86
CA ALA A 60 -0.30 13.98 -14.53
C ALA A 60 0.98 13.41 -13.88
N LEU A 61 1.45 12.24 -14.30
CA LEU A 61 2.68 11.57 -13.84
C LEU A 61 3.43 10.97 -15.05
N PRO A 62 4.05 11.79 -15.89
CA PRO A 62 4.71 11.32 -17.12
C PRO A 62 5.92 10.41 -16.88
N GLU A 63 6.48 10.41 -15.68
CA GLU A 63 7.58 9.53 -15.27
C GLU A 63 7.14 8.08 -15.12
N ALA A 64 5.84 7.82 -14.86
CA ALA A 64 5.34 6.48 -14.65
C ALA A 64 5.22 5.69 -15.96
N LEU A 65 5.71 4.47 -15.93
CA LEU A 65 5.40 3.49 -16.95
C LEU A 65 3.94 3.04 -16.78
N TYR A 66 3.27 2.76 -17.89
CA TYR A 66 1.89 2.29 -17.87
C TYR A 66 1.78 0.87 -18.39
N ASP A 67 0.97 0.08 -17.73
CA ASP A 67 0.64 -1.28 -18.13
C ASP A 67 -0.89 -1.48 -18.12
N THR A 68 -1.39 -2.33 -18.98
CA THR A 68 -2.83 -2.56 -19.14
C THR A 68 -3.09 -4.01 -19.53
N GLY A 69 -4.30 -4.49 -19.24
CA GLY A 69 -4.77 -5.82 -19.55
C GLY A 69 -4.46 -6.86 -18.47
N SER A 70 -4.96 -8.08 -18.69
CA SER A 70 -4.89 -9.18 -17.73
C SER A 70 -3.46 -9.57 -17.38
N PHE A 71 -3.24 -9.96 -16.13
CA PHE A 71 -1.98 -10.51 -15.64
C PHE A 71 -1.77 -11.97 -16.09
N THR A 72 -2.83 -12.66 -16.45
CA THR A 72 -2.77 -14.05 -16.92
C THR A 72 -1.76 -14.20 -18.06
N GLY A 73 -0.78 -15.09 -17.90
CA GLY A 73 0.29 -15.34 -18.88
C GLY A 73 1.36 -14.23 -18.98
N ARG A 74 1.25 -13.14 -18.20
CA ARG A 74 2.22 -12.03 -18.22
C ARG A 74 2.99 -11.84 -16.92
N MET A 75 2.55 -12.46 -15.81
CA MET A 75 3.14 -12.28 -14.49
C MET A 75 4.66 -12.54 -14.47
N HIS A 76 5.16 -13.53 -15.19
CA HIS A 76 6.61 -13.79 -15.23
C HIS A 76 7.43 -12.59 -15.74
N ARG A 77 6.89 -11.77 -16.66
CA ARG A 77 7.56 -10.56 -17.17
C ARG A 77 7.42 -9.40 -16.19
N ILE A 78 6.25 -9.29 -15.56
CA ILE A 78 5.97 -8.29 -14.53
C ILE A 78 6.88 -8.56 -13.34
N ASP A 79 6.94 -9.79 -12.88
CA ASP A 79 7.77 -10.19 -11.75
C ASP A 79 9.27 -9.98 -12.03
N LYS A 80 9.76 -10.35 -13.20
CA LYS A 80 11.16 -10.09 -13.58
C LYS A 80 11.51 -8.59 -13.55
N TRP A 81 10.53 -7.72 -13.81
CA TRP A 81 10.74 -6.27 -13.81
C TRP A 81 10.62 -5.65 -12.43
N SER A 82 9.70 -6.11 -11.60
CA SER A 82 9.33 -5.49 -10.32
C SER A 82 10.27 -5.91 -9.20
N ASP A 83 10.44 -5.05 -8.19
CA ASP A 83 11.10 -5.36 -6.93
C ASP A 83 10.09 -5.42 -5.77
N VAL A 84 8.97 -4.70 -5.89
CA VAL A 84 7.89 -4.64 -4.91
C VAL A 84 6.55 -4.41 -5.60
N TYR A 85 5.47 -4.82 -4.92
CA TYR A 85 4.10 -4.66 -5.41
C TYR A 85 3.23 -3.84 -4.45
N LEU A 86 2.35 -3.02 -5.02
CA LEU A 86 1.19 -2.44 -4.36
C LEU A 86 -0.05 -2.86 -5.11
N ALA A 87 -1.06 -3.36 -4.42
CA ALA A 87 -2.34 -3.69 -5.03
C ALA A 87 -3.50 -3.23 -4.15
N GLY A 88 -4.56 -2.75 -4.79
CA GLY A 88 -5.83 -2.51 -4.11
C GLY A 88 -6.45 -1.15 -4.28
N PRO A 89 -5.73 -0.03 -4.20
CA PRO A 89 -6.37 1.26 -4.28
C PRO A 89 -7.26 1.42 -5.53
N GLY A 90 -8.59 1.43 -5.33
CA GLY A 90 -9.56 1.68 -6.37
C GLY A 90 -9.67 0.66 -7.50
N ILE A 91 -9.26 -0.61 -7.28
CA ILE A 91 -9.37 -1.66 -8.32
C ILE A 91 -10.79 -2.19 -8.49
N GLY A 92 -11.69 -1.91 -7.53
CA GLY A 92 -13.01 -2.53 -7.42
C GLY A 92 -12.96 -3.93 -6.85
N THR A 93 -14.15 -4.52 -6.58
CA THR A 93 -14.29 -5.82 -5.93
C THR A 93 -15.00 -6.86 -6.81
N GLY A 94 -15.12 -6.60 -8.12
CA GLY A 94 -15.74 -7.51 -9.08
C GLY A 94 -14.85 -8.72 -9.40
N GLU A 95 -15.45 -9.71 -10.09
CA GLU A 95 -14.79 -10.98 -10.46
C GLU A 95 -13.46 -10.76 -11.19
N GLU A 96 -13.38 -9.78 -12.09
CA GLU A 96 -12.15 -9.46 -12.80
C GLU A 96 -11.05 -8.97 -11.84
N SER A 97 -11.39 -8.12 -10.88
CA SER A 97 -10.44 -7.63 -9.86
C SER A 97 -9.95 -8.75 -8.96
N VAL A 98 -10.84 -9.66 -8.56
CA VAL A 98 -10.49 -10.88 -7.79
C VAL A 98 -9.51 -11.73 -8.58
N ALA A 99 -9.81 -12.05 -9.84
CA ALA A 99 -8.95 -12.87 -10.70
C ALA A 99 -7.59 -12.21 -10.98
N GLN A 100 -7.55 -10.88 -11.12
CA GLN A 100 -6.30 -10.15 -11.31
C GLN A 100 -5.45 -10.11 -10.03
N LEU A 101 -6.09 -9.91 -8.87
CA LEU A 101 -5.40 -9.93 -7.57
C LEU A 101 -4.83 -11.32 -7.29
N ASP A 102 -5.60 -12.38 -7.54
CA ASP A 102 -5.15 -13.76 -7.43
C ASP A 102 -3.93 -14.03 -8.33
N ALA A 103 -4.02 -13.65 -9.61
CA ALA A 103 -2.91 -13.80 -10.55
C ALA A 103 -1.65 -13.02 -10.11
N LEU A 104 -1.81 -11.83 -9.52
CA LEU A 104 -0.71 -11.05 -8.98
C LEU A 104 -0.10 -11.73 -7.75
N VAL A 105 -0.90 -12.16 -6.80
CA VAL A 105 -0.45 -12.81 -5.55
C VAL A 105 0.33 -14.07 -5.88
N ASN A 106 -0.22 -14.95 -6.73
CA ASN A 106 0.39 -16.24 -7.06
C ASN A 106 1.51 -16.15 -8.10
N GLY A 107 1.56 -15.07 -8.88
CA GLY A 107 2.56 -14.86 -9.92
C GLY A 107 3.72 -13.92 -9.57
N SER A 108 3.70 -13.27 -8.39
CA SER A 108 4.68 -12.26 -7.99
C SER A 108 5.85 -12.80 -7.15
N GLY A 109 6.01 -14.12 -7.10
CA GLY A 109 7.08 -14.76 -6.34
C GLY A 109 7.04 -14.39 -4.86
N MET A 110 8.22 -14.23 -4.25
CA MET A 110 8.38 -13.91 -2.83
C MET A 110 8.68 -12.41 -2.57
N LYS A 111 8.43 -11.55 -3.56
CA LYS A 111 8.70 -10.12 -3.42
C LYS A 111 7.71 -9.45 -2.47
N PRO A 112 8.14 -8.39 -1.77
CA PRO A 112 7.29 -7.65 -0.86
C PRO A 112 5.99 -7.16 -1.52
N LEU A 113 4.90 -7.21 -0.78
CA LEU A 113 3.56 -6.84 -1.26
C LEU A 113 2.85 -5.96 -0.23
N VAL A 114 2.34 -4.81 -0.70
CA VAL A 114 1.43 -3.94 0.07
C VAL A 114 0.01 -4.13 -0.47
N LEU A 115 -0.95 -4.36 0.42
CA LEU A 115 -2.37 -4.47 0.11
C LEU A 115 -3.15 -3.38 0.85
N ASP A 116 -3.98 -2.64 0.12
CA ASP A 116 -4.81 -1.56 0.66
C ASP A 116 -6.22 -1.57 0.03
N ALA A 117 -7.15 -0.93 0.65
CA ALA A 117 -8.49 -0.63 0.11
C ALA A 117 -9.24 -1.85 -0.45
N ASP A 118 -9.54 -1.86 -1.76
CA ASP A 118 -10.34 -2.93 -2.37
C ASP A 118 -9.66 -4.31 -2.30
N ALA A 119 -8.32 -4.38 -2.30
CA ALA A 119 -7.63 -5.64 -2.09
C ALA A 119 -7.93 -6.24 -0.71
N LEU A 120 -8.00 -5.41 0.35
CA LEU A 120 -8.39 -5.85 1.69
C LEU A 120 -9.85 -6.31 1.73
N THR A 121 -10.71 -5.62 1.00
CA THR A 121 -12.12 -6.01 0.85
C THR A 121 -12.25 -7.35 0.13
N ILE A 122 -11.49 -7.57 -0.94
CA ILE A 122 -11.49 -8.83 -1.70
C ILE A 122 -11.04 -9.98 -0.79
N ILE A 123 -9.87 -9.90 -0.16
CA ILE A 123 -9.33 -11.01 0.65
C ILE A 123 -10.17 -11.32 1.90
N SER A 124 -10.98 -10.37 2.35
CA SER A 124 -11.92 -10.56 3.48
C SER A 124 -13.31 -11.05 3.03
N SER A 125 -13.57 -11.20 1.73
CA SER A 125 -14.84 -11.65 1.17
C SER A 125 -14.89 -13.16 0.97
N ASP A 126 -16.11 -13.73 0.86
CA ASP A 126 -16.29 -15.15 0.58
C ASP A 126 -15.69 -15.59 -0.75
N THR A 127 -15.65 -14.68 -1.74
CA THR A 127 -15.11 -14.94 -3.08
C THR A 127 -13.59 -14.82 -3.17
N GLY A 128 -12.95 -14.12 -2.24
CA GLY A 128 -11.51 -13.87 -2.28
C GLY A 128 -10.73 -14.36 -1.05
N ARG A 129 -11.41 -14.96 -0.05
CA ARG A 129 -10.73 -15.41 1.18
C ARG A 129 -9.63 -16.46 0.95
N TYR A 130 -9.73 -17.26 -0.10
CA TYR A 130 -8.68 -18.21 -0.47
C TYR A 130 -7.36 -17.50 -0.79
N ILE A 131 -7.41 -16.26 -1.31
CA ILE A 131 -6.22 -15.45 -1.56
C ILE A 131 -5.54 -15.08 -0.24
N ALA A 132 -6.31 -14.84 0.84
CA ALA A 132 -5.74 -14.59 2.17
C ALA A 132 -5.01 -15.83 2.72
N GLU A 133 -5.53 -17.02 2.45
CA GLU A 133 -4.88 -18.29 2.80
C GLU A 133 -3.58 -18.51 2.03
N ASP A 134 -3.57 -18.21 0.72
CA ASP A 134 -2.35 -18.25 -0.10
C ASP A 134 -1.31 -17.23 0.39
N LEU A 135 -1.73 -16.00 0.71
CA LEU A 135 -0.87 -14.98 1.28
C LEU A 135 -0.28 -15.41 2.61
N LYS A 136 -1.09 -16.02 3.48
CA LYS A 136 -0.62 -16.57 4.76
C LYS A 136 0.46 -17.63 4.55
N ALA A 137 0.21 -18.58 3.66
CA ALA A 137 1.19 -19.61 3.31
C ALA A 137 2.49 -18.99 2.75
N GLN A 138 2.40 -17.90 2.00
CA GLN A 138 3.57 -17.19 1.49
C GLN A 138 4.32 -16.44 2.60
N ALA A 139 3.61 -15.83 3.57
CA ALA A 139 4.22 -15.19 4.73
C ALA A 139 4.93 -16.21 5.63
N ASP A 140 4.33 -17.38 5.86
CA ASP A 140 4.94 -18.48 6.60
C ASP A 140 6.26 -18.96 5.92
N ASN A 141 6.40 -18.75 4.62
CA ASN A 141 7.62 -19.00 3.84
C ASN A 141 8.54 -17.77 3.70
N GLY A 142 8.28 -16.69 4.43
CA GLY A 142 9.15 -15.53 4.52
C GLY A 142 8.86 -14.39 3.54
N ARG A 143 7.70 -14.40 2.85
CA ARG A 143 7.28 -13.25 2.05
C ARG A 143 6.84 -12.10 2.95
N GLU A 144 7.37 -10.91 2.71
CA GLU A 144 6.96 -9.70 3.41
C GLU A 144 5.64 -9.15 2.84
N ILE A 145 4.61 -9.09 3.68
CA ILE A 145 3.27 -8.63 3.33
C ILE A 145 2.86 -7.53 4.30
N ILE A 146 2.40 -6.40 3.78
CA ILE A 146 1.89 -5.27 4.56
C ILE A 146 0.43 -5.04 4.20
N LEU A 147 -0.43 -4.99 5.20
CA LEU A 147 -1.80 -4.53 5.09
C LEU A 147 -1.93 -3.12 5.68
N THR A 148 -2.73 -2.25 5.04
CA THR A 148 -2.94 -0.88 5.53
C THR A 148 -4.43 -0.61 5.82
N PRO A 149 -5.10 -1.40 6.69
CA PRO A 149 -6.53 -1.26 6.93
C PRO A 149 -6.88 0.00 7.71
N HIS A 150 -7.93 0.71 7.29
CA HIS A 150 -8.69 1.57 8.19
C HIS A 150 -9.63 0.72 9.08
N GLU A 151 -10.27 1.31 10.07
CA GLU A 151 -11.08 0.58 11.04
C GLU A 151 -12.14 -0.34 10.40
N GLY A 152 -12.88 0.13 9.40
CA GLY A 152 -13.89 -0.68 8.72
C GLY A 152 -13.31 -1.85 7.91
N GLU A 153 -12.09 -1.71 7.35
CA GLU A 153 -11.35 -2.78 6.68
C GLU A 153 -10.82 -3.79 7.69
N LEU A 154 -10.34 -3.31 8.83
CA LEU A 154 -9.87 -4.16 9.91
C LEU A 154 -10.98 -5.07 10.44
N HIS A 155 -12.18 -4.52 10.69
CA HIS A 155 -13.35 -5.33 11.07
C HIS A 155 -13.79 -6.35 10.02
N ARG A 156 -13.57 -6.06 8.72
CA ARG A 156 -13.82 -7.05 7.67
C ARG A 156 -12.80 -8.20 7.68
N LEU A 157 -11.52 -7.86 7.85
CA LEU A 157 -10.44 -8.85 7.97
C LEU A 157 -10.65 -9.80 9.15
N LEU A 158 -11.15 -9.29 10.29
CA LEU A 158 -11.41 -10.12 11.47
C LEU A 158 -12.45 -11.21 11.21
N LYS A 159 -13.37 -11.04 10.26
CA LYS A 159 -14.35 -12.08 9.92
C LYS A 159 -13.73 -13.36 9.36
N ILE A 160 -12.50 -13.29 8.89
CA ILE A 160 -11.75 -14.44 8.36
C ILE A 160 -10.62 -14.90 9.29
N VAL A 161 -10.51 -14.29 10.49
CA VAL A 161 -9.59 -14.70 11.54
C VAL A 161 -10.35 -15.61 12.52
N PRO A 162 -9.94 -16.87 12.70
CA PRO A 162 -10.54 -17.75 13.70
C PRO A 162 -10.39 -17.17 15.11
N ASP A 163 -11.42 -17.33 15.93
CA ASP A 163 -11.44 -16.88 17.32
C ASP A 163 -11.08 -15.39 17.50
N ALA A 164 -11.33 -14.57 16.47
CA ALA A 164 -11.11 -13.13 16.53
C ALA A 164 -11.94 -12.50 17.66
N PRO A 165 -11.41 -11.48 18.35
CA PRO A 165 -12.18 -10.74 19.35
C PRO A 165 -13.41 -10.09 18.69
N GLU A 166 -14.60 -10.26 19.30
CA GLU A 166 -15.83 -9.62 18.80
C GLU A 166 -15.78 -8.10 18.98
N ASP A 167 -15.18 -7.65 20.10
CA ASP A 167 -14.97 -6.26 20.46
C ASP A 167 -13.50 -6.02 20.81
N GLY A 168 -12.99 -4.83 20.51
CA GLY A 168 -11.64 -4.44 20.87
C GLY A 168 -11.28 -3.05 20.34
N ASP A 169 -10.23 -2.50 20.89
CA ASP A 169 -9.62 -1.31 20.33
C ASP A 169 -8.84 -1.64 19.03
N ARG A 170 -8.49 -0.64 18.27
CA ARG A 170 -7.81 -0.81 16.98
C ARG A 170 -6.48 -1.55 17.11
N LEU A 171 -5.79 -1.41 18.23
CA LEU A 171 -4.54 -2.11 18.52
C LEU A 171 -4.78 -3.62 18.66
N SER A 172 -5.71 -4.03 19.55
CA SER A 172 -6.01 -5.44 19.78
C SER A 172 -6.54 -6.14 18.53
N LEU A 173 -7.40 -5.47 17.76
CA LEU A 173 -7.91 -5.98 16.50
C LEU A 173 -6.78 -6.13 15.44
N GLY A 174 -5.89 -5.15 15.37
CA GLY A 174 -4.72 -5.20 14.48
C GLY A 174 -3.75 -6.33 14.86
N MET A 175 -3.54 -6.57 16.16
CA MET A 175 -2.73 -7.68 16.66
C MET A 175 -3.32 -9.03 16.24
N ALA A 176 -4.63 -9.22 16.39
CA ALA A 176 -5.29 -10.47 16.00
C ALA A 176 -5.10 -10.78 14.51
N VAL A 177 -5.20 -9.78 13.62
CA VAL A 177 -4.93 -9.94 12.19
C VAL A 177 -3.46 -10.25 11.93
N SER A 178 -2.54 -9.49 12.56
CA SER A 178 -1.09 -9.66 12.39
C SER A 178 -0.62 -11.04 12.84
N ASP A 179 -1.05 -11.50 14.01
CA ASP A 179 -0.65 -12.78 14.60
C ASP A 179 -1.21 -13.96 13.78
N HIS A 180 -2.47 -13.85 13.30
CA HIS A 180 -3.08 -14.93 12.53
C HIS A 180 -2.42 -15.12 11.17
N PHE A 181 -2.16 -14.04 10.44
CA PHE A 181 -1.67 -14.12 9.07
C PHE A 181 -0.14 -14.03 8.94
N GLY A 182 0.57 -13.59 9.97
CA GLY A 182 2.00 -13.32 9.88
C GLY A 182 2.35 -12.01 9.15
N PHE A 183 1.38 -11.11 8.97
CA PHE A 183 1.58 -9.87 8.19
C PHE A 183 1.96 -8.69 9.07
N THR A 184 2.66 -7.72 8.48
CA THR A 184 2.73 -6.38 9.07
C THR A 184 1.41 -5.65 8.81
N VAL A 185 0.79 -5.13 9.85
CA VAL A 185 -0.49 -4.43 9.79
C VAL A 185 -0.31 -2.97 10.19
N VAL A 186 -0.71 -2.05 9.32
CA VAL A 186 -0.81 -0.61 9.58
C VAL A 186 -2.26 -0.29 9.88
N ALA A 187 -2.66 -0.35 11.15
CA ALA A 187 -4.01 -0.05 11.60
C ALA A 187 -4.24 1.47 11.62
N LYS A 188 -4.79 2.00 10.53
CA LYS A 188 -4.97 3.44 10.28
C LYS A 188 -6.00 4.08 11.20
N GLY A 189 -5.68 5.27 11.73
CA GLY A 189 -6.59 6.08 12.55
C GLY A 189 -5.89 7.35 13.03
N PRO A 190 -6.54 8.14 13.92
CA PRO A 190 -5.91 9.30 14.55
C PRO A 190 -4.60 8.92 15.24
N GLU A 191 -4.60 7.82 16.00
CA GLU A 191 -3.41 7.07 16.40
C GLU A 191 -3.25 5.92 15.41
N THR A 192 -2.14 5.85 14.71
CA THR A 192 -1.86 4.77 13.76
C THR A 192 -0.87 3.80 14.37
N TYR A 193 -1.23 2.52 14.40
CA TYR A 193 -0.40 1.43 14.93
C TYR A 193 0.25 0.66 13.79
N VAL A 194 1.56 0.39 13.90
CA VAL A 194 2.25 -0.59 13.05
C VAL A 194 2.58 -1.80 13.89
N ILE A 195 2.02 -2.93 13.49
CA ILE A 195 2.06 -4.19 14.20
C ILE A 195 2.68 -5.24 13.30
N SER A 196 3.63 -6.01 13.82
CA SER A 196 4.25 -7.13 13.09
C SER A 196 4.62 -8.23 14.07
N PRO A 197 4.50 -9.51 13.70
CA PRO A 197 4.80 -10.62 14.60
C PRO A 197 6.21 -10.51 15.18
N GLY A 198 6.32 -10.63 16.50
CA GLY A 198 7.60 -10.62 17.21
C GLY A 198 8.32 -9.25 17.25
N LYS A 199 7.64 -8.17 16.89
CA LYS A 199 8.14 -6.79 17.02
C LYS A 199 7.35 -6.03 18.09
N ASP A 200 7.99 -5.04 18.71
CA ASP A 200 7.29 -4.06 19.53
C ASP A 200 6.39 -3.20 18.64
N VAL A 201 5.19 -2.88 19.13
CA VAL A 201 4.24 -2.04 18.39
C VAL A 201 4.79 -0.63 18.22
N PHE A 202 4.84 -0.14 17.00
CA PHE A 202 5.09 1.27 16.75
C PHE A 202 3.78 2.05 16.78
N VAL A 203 3.77 3.17 17.47
CA VAL A 203 2.62 4.08 17.58
C VAL A 203 2.99 5.43 17.01
N ASN A 204 2.16 5.97 16.12
CA ASN A 204 2.21 7.36 15.69
C ASN A 204 0.99 8.09 16.28
N ASP A 205 1.22 8.84 17.36
CA ASP A 205 0.22 9.57 18.13
C ASP A 205 0.55 11.06 18.28
N ASP A 206 1.72 11.49 17.78
CA ASP A 206 2.27 12.84 17.95
C ASP A 206 2.44 13.61 16.63
N ALA A 207 1.99 13.07 15.51
CA ALA A 207 2.02 13.71 14.20
C ALA A 207 0.82 13.33 13.35
N GLY A 208 0.46 14.22 12.43
CA GLY A 208 -0.76 14.16 11.61
C GLY A 208 -1.83 15.10 12.15
N ASN A 209 -2.77 15.45 11.29
CA ASN A 209 -3.82 16.40 11.60
C ASN A 209 -5.16 16.00 10.96
N SER A 210 -6.25 16.67 11.36
CA SER A 210 -7.60 16.36 10.90
C SER A 210 -7.81 16.60 9.39
N GLY A 211 -7.03 17.46 8.76
CA GLY A 211 -7.06 17.72 7.32
C GLY A 211 -6.66 16.50 6.48
N MET A 212 -5.90 15.57 7.07
CA MET A 212 -5.54 14.31 6.41
C MET A 212 -6.71 13.33 6.27
N ALA A 213 -7.85 13.57 6.92
CA ALA A 213 -9.08 12.80 6.77
C ALA A 213 -9.80 13.15 5.45
N THR A 214 -9.09 13.01 4.34
CA THR A 214 -9.55 13.29 2.97
C THR A 214 -9.34 12.07 2.06
N ALA A 215 -10.20 11.93 1.03
CA ALA A 215 -10.10 10.83 0.09
C ALA A 215 -8.74 10.81 -0.61
N GLY A 216 -8.11 9.63 -0.67
CA GLY A 216 -6.80 9.43 -1.29
C GLY A 216 -5.60 9.53 -0.34
N SER A 217 -5.79 9.96 0.92
CA SER A 217 -4.72 10.00 1.93
C SER A 217 -4.13 8.61 2.19
N GLY A 218 -4.97 7.56 2.22
CA GLY A 218 -4.54 6.16 2.31
C GLY A 218 -3.70 5.71 1.12
N ASP A 219 -4.11 6.11 -0.11
CA ASP A 219 -3.37 5.78 -1.34
C ASP A 219 -1.94 6.38 -1.31
N VAL A 220 -1.82 7.61 -0.76
CA VAL A 220 -0.52 8.26 -0.54
C VAL A 220 0.32 7.47 0.46
N LEU A 221 -0.25 7.07 1.61
CA LEU A 221 0.44 6.25 2.61
C LEU A 221 0.93 4.93 2.03
N ALA A 222 0.06 4.20 1.32
CA ALA A 222 0.41 2.95 0.67
C ALA A 222 1.55 3.15 -0.36
N GLY A 223 1.51 4.24 -1.12
CA GLY A 223 2.57 4.62 -2.05
C GLY A 223 3.91 4.93 -1.36
N ILE A 224 3.89 5.65 -0.23
CA ILE A 224 5.09 5.94 0.59
C ILE A 224 5.72 4.63 1.08
N ILE A 225 4.93 3.76 1.71
CA ILE A 225 5.41 2.47 2.24
C ILE A 225 6.04 1.64 1.12
N THR A 226 5.34 1.55 -0.02
CA THR A 226 5.84 0.78 -1.17
C THR A 226 7.14 1.36 -1.74
N GLY A 227 7.27 2.69 -1.78
CA GLY A 227 8.49 3.36 -2.20
C GLY A 227 9.68 3.11 -1.26
N LEU A 228 9.45 2.92 0.04
CA LEU A 228 10.47 2.56 1.02
C LEU A 228 10.89 1.09 0.89
N LEU A 229 9.93 0.18 0.73
CA LEU A 229 10.20 -1.24 0.44
C LEU A 229 11.04 -1.42 -0.82
N ALA A 230 10.74 -0.66 -1.88
CA ALA A 230 11.50 -0.71 -3.13
C ALA A 230 12.98 -0.35 -2.95
N GLN A 231 13.31 0.43 -1.94
CA GLN A 231 14.68 0.82 -1.59
C GLN A 231 15.35 -0.16 -0.62
N GLY A 232 14.72 -1.31 -0.33
CA GLY A 232 15.30 -2.43 0.43
C GLY A 232 15.10 -2.35 1.94
N LEU A 233 14.19 -1.53 2.45
CA LEU A 233 13.77 -1.62 3.84
C LEU A 233 12.91 -2.86 4.05
N ASP A 234 13.01 -3.50 5.22
CA ASP A 234 12.09 -4.55 5.64
C ASP A 234 10.68 -4.02 5.88
N ALA A 235 9.68 -4.91 5.87
CA ALA A 235 8.27 -4.55 5.93
C ALA A 235 7.91 -3.70 7.16
N PHE A 236 8.40 -4.08 8.34
CA PHE A 236 8.09 -3.34 9.57
C PHE A 236 8.72 -1.95 9.58
N THR A 237 10.00 -1.86 9.22
CA THR A 237 10.71 -0.57 9.14
C THR A 237 10.10 0.35 8.07
N ALA A 238 9.76 -0.20 6.90
CA ALA A 238 9.11 0.57 5.82
C ALA A 238 7.73 1.09 6.25
N ALA A 239 6.95 0.29 6.97
CA ALA A 239 5.66 0.69 7.50
C ALA A 239 5.79 1.80 8.57
N CYS A 240 6.69 1.65 9.55
CA CYS A 240 6.93 2.66 10.59
C CYS A 240 7.36 4.00 10.00
N TYR A 241 8.36 3.98 9.11
CA TYR A 241 8.83 5.20 8.46
C TYR A 241 7.78 5.78 7.52
N GLY A 242 7.04 4.93 6.81
CA GLY A 242 5.97 5.35 5.91
C GLY A 242 4.87 6.10 6.66
N VAL A 243 4.40 5.57 7.79
CA VAL A 243 3.42 6.22 8.65
C VAL A 243 3.94 7.57 9.15
N ARG A 244 5.19 7.58 9.66
CA ARG A 244 5.79 8.82 10.21
C ARG A 244 5.99 9.89 9.14
N ILE A 245 6.50 9.52 7.97
CA ILE A 245 6.71 10.44 6.85
C ILE A 245 5.38 11.01 6.37
N HIS A 246 4.37 10.15 6.22
CA HIS A 246 3.02 10.56 5.80
C HIS A 246 2.42 11.57 6.77
N ALA A 247 2.48 11.32 8.07
CA ALA A 247 1.96 12.19 9.11
C ALA A 247 2.65 13.56 9.10
N LEU A 248 4.00 13.58 9.13
CA LEU A 248 4.78 14.82 9.09
C LEU A 248 4.61 15.60 7.79
N ALA A 249 4.46 14.93 6.65
CA ALA A 249 4.15 15.58 5.38
C ALA A 249 2.76 16.23 5.41
N GLY A 250 1.78 15.56 6.03
CA GLY A 250 0.44 16.11 6.26
C GLY A 250 0.47 17.36 7.14
N ASP A 251 1.27 17.38 8.20
CA ASP A 251 1.42 18.55 9.07
C ASP A 251 2.03 19.74 8.34
N ARG A 252 3.12 19.52 7.59
CA ARG A 252 3.74 20.58 6.77
C ARG A 252 2.78 21.11 5.69
N ALA A 253 1.99 20.23 5.08
CA ALA A 253 0.99 20.63 4.10
C ALA A 253 -0.13 21.47 4.75
N ALA A 254 -0.57 21.12 5.97
CA ALA A 254 -1.55 21.88 6.74
C ALA A 254 -1.01 23.23 7.20
N GLU A 255 0.26 23.32 7.59
CA GLU A 255 0.92 24.61 7.89
C GLU A 255 0.92 25.53 6.67
N ALA A 256 1.12 24.98 5.47
CA ALA A 256 1.16 25.78 4.24
C ALA A 256 -0.22 26.17 3.70
N LYS A 257 -1.26 25.35 3.94
CA LYS A 257 -2.57 25.47 3.28
C LYS A 257 -3.76 25.60 4.24
N CYS A 258 -3.60 25.31 5.51
CA CYS A 258 -4.55 24.99 6.57
C CYS A 258 -5.21 23.60 6.44
N GLU A 259 -5.65 23.04 7.56
CA GLU A 259 -6.27 21.71 7.62
C GLU A 259 -7.53 21.58 6.74
N HIS A 260 -8.37 22.63 6.68
CA HIS A 260 -9.60 22.61 5.89
C HIS A 260 -9.37 22.59 4.37
N ALA A 261 -8.23 23.08 3.90
CA ALA A 261 -7.90 23.16 2.48
C ALA A 261 -6.97 22.05 2.01
N LEU A 262 -6.51 21.20 2.93
CA LEU A 262 -5.58 20.11 2.62
C LEU A 262 -6.27 19.04 1.77
N MET A 263 -5.63 18.68 0.67
CA MET A 263 -6.01 17.56 -0.18
C MET A 263 -4.93 16.48 -0.15
N ALA A 264 -5.31 15.22 -0.37
CA ALA A 264 -4.36 14.11 -0.41
C ALA A 264 -3.21 14.32 -1.40
N GLY A 265 -3.49 14.98 -2.53
CA GLY A 265 -2.47 15.32 -3.55
C GLY A 265 -1.42 16.34 -3.11
N ASP A 266 -1.64 17.04 -2.01
CA ASP A 266 -0.67 17.97 -1.43
C ASP A 266 0.40 17.23 -0.63
N ILE A 267 0.01 16.18 0.11
CA ILE A 267 0.92 15.46 1.02
C ILE A 267 2.23 15.03 0.35
N PRO A 268 2.23 14.44 -0.86
CA PRO A 268 3.47 14.04 -1.53
C PRO A 268 4.45 15.19 -1.82
N GLU A 269 3.97 16.44 -1.91
CA GLU A 269 4.82 17.60 -2.15
C GLU A 269 5.61 18.06 -0.92
N TYR A 270 5.22 17.59 0.28
CA TYR A 270 5.82 17.96 1.55
C TYR A 270 6.54 16.80 2.25
N ILE A 271 6.83 15.70 1.52
CA ILE A 271 7.51 14.51 2.09
C ILE A 271 8.91 14.88 2.61
N PHE A 272 9.61 15.80 1.97
CA PHE A 272 10.96 16.27 2.38
C PHE A 272 11.12 17.76 2.22
#